data_95db1ad22d774422fff8186a18b11d6f
#
_entry.id   95db1ad22d774422fff8186a18b11d6f
#
_cell.length_a   1.000
_cell.length_b   1.000
_cell.length_c   1.000
_cell.angle_alpha   90.00
_cell.angle_beta   90.00
_cell.angle_gamma   90.00
#
_symmetry.space_group_name_H-M   'P 1'
#
loop_
_entity.id
_entity.type
_entity.pdbx_description
1 polymer ?
#
loop_
_entity_poly.entity_id
_entity_poly.type
_entity_poly.pdbx_seq_one_letter_code
_entity_poly.pdbx_strand_id
1 'polypeptide(L)'
;MYGSEFDVQLTKDKEIVVNHDDSIQGICIFDTPFAELKDLKLSNGEKLSTLDDYLVAGKKLTGTQLILEIKPHRTEEAENEAVRIIVDKVKKMRMEKQVEYISFSMNICEQLVKLSPDSEIAYLKSDVAPKDLKAKGINGIDYYIKVLAEKPEWIAEAHQLGMKVNVWTVNDMEMVQKMIDQQVDYITTDYPLETEKLIRKNGGDS
;
A
#
# COMPACT_ATOMS: atom_id res chain seq x y z
N MET A 1 -11.26 7.29 9.83
CA MET A 1 -10.04 6.91 9.06
C MET A 1 -10.24 5.52 8.48
N TYR A 2 -10.01 5.33 7.17
CA TYR A 2 -10.25 4.06 6.48
C TYR A 2 -9.22 2.98 6.81
N GLY A 3 -7.93 3.30 6.68
CA GLY A 3 -6.86 2.33 6.85
C GLY A 3 -5.55 2.94 7.31
N SER A 4 -4.57 2.07 7.51
CA SER A 4 -3.18 2.40 7.82
C SER A 4 -2.28 1.73 6.80
N GLU A 5 -1.45 2.52 6.15
CA GLU A 5 -0.46 2.08 5.17
C GLU A 5 0.83 1.68 5.90
N PHE A 6 1.52 0.66 5.36
CA PHE A 6 2.82 0.21 5.83
C PHE A 6 3.57 -0.57 4.75
N ASP A 7 4.89 -0.51 4.83
CA ASP A 7 5.81 -1.08 3.84
C ASP A 7 6.47 -2.36 4.32
N VAL A 8 6.67 -3.31 3.41
CA VAL A 8 7.38 -4.55 3.73
C VAL A 8 8.55 -4.83 2.79
N GLN A 9 9.58 -5.43 3.37
CA GLN A 9 10.83 -5.84 2.71
C GLN A 9 11.10 -7.32 2.96
N LEU A 10 11.76 -7.98 2.00
CA LEU A 10 12.23 -9.36 2.12
C LEU A 10 13.68 -9.39 2.62
N THR A 11 13.96 -10.17 3.67
CA THR A 11 15.33 -10.42 4.15
C THR A 11 16.02 -11.54 3.35
N LYS A 12 17.32 -11.69 3.54
CA LYS A 12 18.13 -12.74 2.90
C LYS A 12 17.62 -14.15 3.18
N ASP A 13 17.15 -14.40 4.40
CA ASP A 13 16.62 -15.68 4.85
C ASP A 13 15.09 -15.78 4.69
N LYS A 14 14.50 -14.89 3.86
CA LYS A 14 13.11 -14.88 3.44
C LYS A 14 12.11 -14.55 4.56
N GLU A 15 12.51 -13.85 5.60
CA GLU A 15 11.57 -13.24 6.52
C GLU A 15 11.03 -11.94 5.92
N ILE A 16 9.76 -11.63 6.15
CA ILE A 16 9.13 -10.37 5.75
C ILE A 16 9.13 -9.42 6.93
N VAL A 17 9.77 -8.27 6.77
CA VAL A 17 9.91 -7.24 7.80
C VAL A 17 9.22 -5.95 7.39
N VAL A 18 8.76 -5.17 8.38
CA VAL A 18 8.06 -3.89 8.17
C VAL A 18 9.08 -2.77 8.22
N ASN A 19 9.41 -2.19 7.06
CA ASN A 19 10.32 -1.05 6.95
C ASN A 19 10.14 -0.37 5.58
N HIS A 20 10.09 0.97 5.57
CA HIS A 20 9.99 1.75 4.33
C HIS A 20 11.26 1.66 3.49
N ASP A 21 12.43 1.91 4.09
CA ASP A 21 13.71 1.93 3.39
C ASP A 21 14.24 0.52 3.15
N ASP A 22 15.09 0.35 2.13
CA ASP A 22 15.77 -0.92 1.81
C ASP A 22 16.89 -1.27 2.79
N SER A 23 17.16 -0.38 3.74
CA SER A 23 18.25 -0.51 4.72
C SER A 23 17.86 0.03 6.10
N ILE A 24 18.52 -0.49 7.15
CA ILE A 24 18.41 -0.03 8.53
C ILE A 24 19.82 0.27 9.02
N GLN A 25 20.08 1.52 9.43
CA GLN A 25 21.42 1.96 9.87
C GLN A 25 22.54 1.68 8.84
N GLY A 26 22.19 1.74 7.55
CA GLY A 26 23.10 1.46 6.44
C GLY A 26 23.32 -0.03 6.13
N ILE A 27 22.62 -0.92 6.83
CA ILE A 27 22.64 -2.38 6.59
C ILE A 27 21.48 -2.73 5.65
N CYS A 28 21.79 -3.29 4.47
CA CYS A 28 20.80 -3.69 3.49
C CYS A 28 19.96 -4.88 3.98
N ILE A 29 18.64 -4.71 4.00
CA ILE A 29 17.70 -5.73 4.49
C ILE A 29 17.76 -6.98 3.62
N PHE A 30 17.74 -6.82 2.29
CA PHE A 30 17.71 -7.93 1.35
C PHE A 30 18.97 -8.83 1.42
N ASP A 31 20.12 -8.28 1.79
CA ASP A 31 21.39 -8.99 1.85
C ASP A 31 21.69 -9.58 3.25
N THR A 32 20.84 -9.31 4.25
CA THR A 32 21.08 -9.62 5.66
C THR A 32 20.02 -10.55 6.23
N PRO A 33 20.39 -11.63 6.96
CA PRO A 33 19.43 -12.48 7.67
C PRO A 33 18.69 -11.71 8.78
N PHE A 34 17.42 -12.04 9.01
CA PHE A 34 16.61 -11.40 10.05
C PHE A 34 17.24 -11.45 11.44
N ALA A 35 17.93 -12.53 11.77
CA ALA A 35 18.61 -12.67 13.07
C ALA A 35 19.61 -11.56 13.38
N GLU A 36 20.21 -10.95 12.34
CA GLU A 36 21.15 -9.82 12.47
C GLU A 36 20.44 -8.45 12.48
N LEU A 37 19.22 -8.38 11.94
CA LEU A 37 18.43 -7.15 11.84
C LEU A 37 17.51 -6.91 13.03
N LYS A 38 16.98 -7.96 13.66
CA LYS A 38 15.88 -7.91 14.65
C LYS A 38 16.13 -7.04 15.87
N ASP A 39 17.40 -6.84 16.25
CA ASP A 39 17.79 -6.04 17.40
C ASP A 39 18.20 -4.61 17.04
N LEU A 40 18.25 -4.29 15.74
CA LEU A 40 18.48 -2.93 15.26
C LEU A 40 17.28 -2.05 15.63
N LYS A 41 17.59 -0.80 15.96
CA LYS A 41 16.55 0.20 16.24
C LYS A 41 16.25 1.04 15.01
N LEU A 42 14.98 1.23 14.75
CA LEU A 42 14.47 2.19 13.76
C LEU A 42 14.71 3.63 14.23
N SER A 43 14.51 4.60 13.35
CA SER A 43 14.71 6.04 13.67
C SER A 43 13.85 6.53 14.83
N ASN A 44 12.71 5.91 15.08
CA ASN A 44 11.80 6.19 16.21
C ASN A 44 12.18 5.46 17.51
N GLY A 45 13.26 4.66 17.49
CA GLY A 45 13.74 3.88 18.66
C GLY A 45 13.09 2.51 18.84
N GLU A 46 12.08 2.17 18.03
CA GLU A 46 11.43 0.85 18.04
C GLU A 46 12.32 -0.21 17.38
N LYS A 47 12.05 -1.46 17.68
CA LYS A 47 12.68 -2.61 17.00
C LYS A 47 12.01 -2.89 15.67
N LEU A 48 12.76 -3.50 14.75
CA LEU A 48 12.24 -4.01 13.51
C LEU A 48 11.16 -5.07 13.76
N SER A 49 9.96 -4.85 13.26
CA SER A 49 8.84 -5.78 13.34
C SER A 49 8.81 -6.72 12.15
N THR A 50 8.39 -7.97 12.37
CA THR A 50 8.02 -8.87 11.28
C THR A 50 6.60 -8.55 10.78
N LEU A 51 6.28 -9.03 9.56
CA LEU A 51 4.90 -8.96 9.05
C LEU A 51 3.92 -9.71 9.97
N ASP A 52 4.33 -10.85 10.54
CA ASP A 52 3.49 -11.60 11.46
C ASP A 52 3.13 -10.79 12.72
N ASP A 53 4.11 -10.11 13.32
CA ASP A 53 3.87 -9.22 14.46
C ASP A 53 2.91 -8.09 14.13
N TYR A 54 3.09 -7.49 12.95
CA TYR A 54 2.24 -6.40 12.48
C TYR A 54 0.81 -6.86 12.20
N LEU A 55 0.63 -8.00 11.53
CA LEU A 55 -0.68 -8.58 11.28
C LEU A 55 -1.40 -8.97 12.58
N VAL A 56 -0.68 -9.52 13.58
CA VAL A 56 -1.24 -9.83 14.91
C VAL A 56 -1.75 -8.56 15.60
N ALA A 57 -1.01 -7.45 15.49
CA ALA A 57 -1.43 -6.16 16.04
C ALA A 57 -2.62 -5.60 15.27
N GLY A 58 -2.56 -5.59 13.94
CA GLY A 58 -3.59 -5.07 13.05
C GLY A 58 -4.92 -5.82 13.16
N LYS A 59 -4.89 -7.12 13.40
CA LYS A 59 -6.09 -7.95 13.59
C LYS A 59 -6.97 -7.49 14.75
N LYS A 60 -6.38 -6.79 15.73
CA LYS A 60 -7.11 -6.23 16.88
C LYS A 60 -7.84 -4.92 16.55
N LEU A 61 -7.50 -4.29 15.43
CA LEU A 61 -8.05 -3.03 14.99
C LEU A 61 -9.26 -3.29 14.08
N THR A 62 -10.41 -3.57 14.70
CA THR A 62 -11.65 -3.80 13.96
C THR A 62 -12.10 -2.53 13.22
N GLY A 63 -12.35 -2.65 11.91
CA GLY A 63 -12.79 -1.53 11.07
C GLY A 63 -11.65 -0.67 10.49
N THR A 64 -10.38 -1.07 10.67
CA THR A 64 -9.23 -0.44 10.02
C THR A 64 -8.67 -1.39 8.97
N GLN A 65 -8.58 -0.96 7.72
CA GLN A 65 -7.88 -1.69 6.65
C GLN A 65 -6.37 -1.55 6.80
N LEU A 66 -5.65 -2.60 6.44
CA LEU A 66 -4.20 -2.63 6.38
C LEU A 66 -3.78 -2.52 4.92
N ILE A 67 -3.20 -1.38 4.54
CA ILE A 67 -2.74 -1.13 3.19
C ILE A 67 -1.27 -1.52 3.12
N LEU A 68 -1.00 -2.70 2.58
CA LEU A 68 0.31 -3.33 2.57
C LEU A 68 1.06 -3.01 1.27
N GLU A 69 2.10 -2.17 1.36
CA GLU A 69 3.00 -1.95 0.24
C GLU A 69 4.07 -3.04 0.19
N ILE A 70 4.09 -3.81 -0.89
CA ILE A 70 5.20 -4.72 -1.18
C ILE A 70 6.22 -3.94 -1.99
N LYS A 71 7.38 -3.66 -1.39
CA LYS A 71 8.46 -2.93 -2.05
C LYS A 71 9.04 -3.74 -3.22
N PRO A 72 9.40 -3.08 -4.34
CA PRO A 72 10.12 -3.74 -5.42
C PRO A 72 11.44 -4.35 -4.93
N HIS A 73 11.78 -5.51 -5.46
CA HIS A 73 13.03 -6.21 -5.16
C HIS A 73 13.95 -6.20 -6.38
N ARG A 74 15.21 -6.65 -6.20
CA ARG A 74 16.23 -6.59 -7.25
C ARG A 74 15.96 -7.52 -8.43
N THR A 75 15.18 -8.59 -8.23
CA THR A 75 14.82 -9.55 -9.27
C THR A 75 13.36 -9.95 -9.17
N GLU A 76 12.77 -10.33 -10.31
CA GLU A 76 11.39 -10.84 -10.34
C GLU A 76 11.21 -12.11 -9.48
N GLU A 77 12.24 -12.96 -9.38
CA GLU A 77 12.19 -14.16 -8.54
C GLU A 77 12.05 -13.78 -7.05
N ALA A 78 12.75 -12.74 -6.60
CA ALA A 78 12.64 -12.25 -5.23
C ALA A 78 11.28 -11.61 -4.98
N GLU A 79 10.74 -10.85 -5.94
CA GLU A 79 9.39 -10.30 -5.88
C GLU A 79 8.33 -11.42 -5.80
N ASN A 80 8.43 -12.42 -6.67
CA ASN A 80 7.50 -13.56 -6.68
C ASN A 80 7.54 -14.33 -5.36
N GLU A 81 8.72 -14.51 -4.78
CA GLU A 81 8.88 -15.17 -3.49
C GLU A 81 8.28 -14.32 -2.34
N ALA A 82 8.53 -13.02 -2.34
CA ALA A 82 7.94 -12.10 -1.35
C ALA A 82 6.41 -12.14 -1.42
N VAL A 83 5.83 -12.00 -2.60
CA VAL A 83 4.36 -12.06 -2.79
C VAL A 83 3.80 -13.38 -2.29
N ARG A 84 4.41 -14.52 -2.63
CA ARG A 84 3.97 -15.85 -2.18
C ARG A 84 3.94 -15.93 -0.65
N ILE A 85 5.04 -15.53 0.02
CA ILE A 85 5.14 -15.58 1.47
C ILE A 85 4.09 -14.68 2.13
N ILE A 86 3.94 -13.44 1.63
CA ILE A 86 3.01 -12.46 2.19
C ILE A 86 1.57 -12.94 2.06
N VAL A 87 1.16 -13.38 0.86
CA VAL A 87 -0.20 -13.89 0.63
C VAL A 87 -0.48 -15.12 1.51
N ASP A 88 0.47 -16.03 1.66
CA ASP A 88 0.34 -17.20 2.54
C ASP A 88 0.18 -16.79 4.02
N LYS A 89 0.94 -15.80 4.50
CA LYS A 89 0.82 -15.28 5.88
C LYS A 89 -0.56 -14.64 6.12
N VAL A 90 -1.03 -13.80 5.20
CA VAL A 90 -2.34 -13.15 5.28
C VAL A 90 -3.48 -14.19 5.29
N LYS A 91 -3.43 -15.20 4.42
CA LYS A 91 -4.40 -16.30 4.38
C LYS A 91 -4.39 -17.14 5.66
N LYS A 92 -3.21 -17.51 6.17
CA LYS A 92 -3.09 -18.24 7.45
C LYS A 92 -3.71 -17.49 8.62
N MET A 93 -3.61 -16.18 8.63
CA MET A 93 -4.22 -15.32 9.64
C MET A 93 -5.70 -15.02 9.38
N ARG A 94 -6.26 -15.42 8.24
CA ARG A 94 -7.64 -15.12 7.79
C ARG A 94 -7.91 -13.62 7.77
N MET A 95 -6.98 -12.86 7.16
CA MET A 95 -7.04 -11.40 7.09
C MET A 95 -7.24 -10.87 5.67
N GLU A 96 -7.61 -11.73 4.71
CA GLU A 96 -7.77 -11.39 3.30
C GLU A 96 -8.76 -10.24 3.05
N LYS A 97 -9.74 -10.07 3.94
CA LYS A 97 -10.71 -8.97 3.87
C LYS A 97 -10.26 -7.68 4.55
N GLN A 98 -9.17 -7.74 5.34
CA GLN A 98 -8.63 -6.60 6.07
C GLN A 98 -7.34 -6.06 5.44
N VAL A 99 -6.72 -6.83 4.54
CA VAL A 99 -5.47 -6.45 3.87
C VAL A 99 -5.74 -6.10 2.42
N GLU A 100 -5.29 -4.93 2.01
CA GLU A 100 -5.23 -4.46 0.63
C GLU A 100 -3.77 -4.35 0.22
N TYR A 101 -3.46 -4.53 -1.05
CA TYR A 101 -2.08 -4.56 -1.54
C TYR A 101 -1.79 -3.42 -2.48
N ILE A 102 -0.62 -2.81 -2.32
CA ILE A 102 -0.12 -1.80 -3.23
C ILE A 102 1.34 -2.08 -3.59
N SER A 103 1.78 -1.68 -4.77
CA SER A 103 3.20 -1.78 -5.18
C SER A 103 3.56 -0.87 -6.34
N PHE A 104 4.82 -0.43 -6.37
CA PHE A 104 5.46 0.19 -7.53
C PHE A 104 5.89 -0.79 -8.61
N SER A 105 5.95 -2.10 -8.33
CA SER A 105 6.30 -3.14 -9.29
C SER A 105 5.06 -3.71 -9.98
N MET A 106 5.07 -3.65 -11.32
CA MET A 106 4.02 -4.29 -12.13
C MET A 106 4.03 -5.80 -11.94
N ASN A 107 5.22 -6.44 -11.86
CA ASN A 107 5.34 -7.87 -11.63
C ASN A 107 4.68 -8.27 -10.30
N ILE A 108 4.93 -7.52 -9.20
CA ILE A 108 4.26 -7.77 -7.90
C ILE A 108 2.75 -7.70 -8.04
N CYS A 109 2.21 -6.65 -8.68
CA CYS A 109 0.77 -6.53 -8.88
C CYS A 109 0.18 -7.70 -9.69
N GLU A 110 0.85 -8.11 -10.78
CA GLU A 110 0.42 -9.25 -11.59
C GLU A 110 0.50 -10.60 -10.84
N GLN A 111 1.49 -10.78 -9.95
CA GLN A 111 1.56 -11.96 -9.07
C GLN A 111 0.46 -11.95 -8.00
N LEU A 112 0.15 -10.79 -7.43
CA LEU A 112 -0.96 -10.64 -6.49
C LEU A 112 -2.31 -10.99 -7.14
N VAL A 113 -2.56 -10.51 -8.37
CA VAL A 113 -3.77 -10.87 -9.14
C VAL A 113 -3.90 -12.39 -9.31
N LYS A 114 -2.78 -13.11 -9.53
CA LYS A 114 -2.80 -14.57 -9.67
C LYS A 114 -3.02 -15.31 -8.35
N LEU A 115 -2.41 -14.83 -7.25
CA LEU A 115 -2.38 -15.53 -5.96
C LEU A 115 -3.50 -15.10 -5.01
N SER A 116 -4.06 -13.90 -5.20
CA SER A 116 -5.12 -13.33 -4.37
C SER A 116 -6.10 -12.50 -5.21
N PRO A 117 -6.80 -13.14 -6.18
CA PRO A 117 -7.62 -12.45 -7.18
C PRO A 117 -8.81 -11.66 -6.61
N ASP A 118 -9.24 -11.99 -5.40
CA ASP A 118 -10.35 -11.32 -4.72
C ASP A 118 -9.92 -10.13 -3.86
N SER A 119 -8.61 -9.82 -3.82
CA SER A 119 -8.07 -8.72 -3.03
C SER A 119 -8.13 -7.39 -3.79
N GLU A 120 -8.18 -6.28 -3.05
CA GLU A 120 -7.91 -4.96 -3.61
C GLU A 120 -6.40 -4.84 -3.87
N ILE A 121 -6.05 -4.52 -5.12
CA ILE A 121 -4.67 -4.40 -5.60
C ILE A 121 -4.55 -3.11 -6.38
N ALA A 122 -3.70 -2.17 -5.92
CA ALA A 122 -3.48 -0.93 -6.61
C ALA A 122 -2.00 -0.75 -7.03
N TYR A 123 -1.82 -0.17 -8.20
CA TYR A 123 -0.51 0.15 -8.76
C TYR A 123 -0.10 1.57 -8.40
N LEU A 124 1.16 1.77 -7.95
CA LEU A 124 1.65 3.03 -7.37
C LEU A 124 2.41 3.93 -8.34
N LYS A 125 3.08 3.40 -9.36
CA LYS A 125 4.11 4.13 -10.11
C LYS A 125 3.59 5.28 -10.98
N SER A 126 2.29 5.37 -11.20
CA SER A 126 1.64 6.51 -11.90
C SER A 126 2.03 6.69 -13.38
N ASP A 127 2.52 5.65 -14.05
CA ASP A 127 3.01 5.68 -15.43
C ASP A 127 2.13 4.88 -16.43
N VAL A 128 1.07 4.23 -15.95
CA VAL A 128 0.18 3.37 -16.75
C VAL A 128 -1.27 3.88 -16.66
N ALA A 129 -1.98 3.91 -17.79
CA ALA A 129 -3.39 4.32 -17.80
C ALA A 129 -4.30 3.28 -17.11
N PRO A 130 -5.41 3.71 -16.45
CA PRO A 130 -6.31 2.79 -15.73
C PRO A 130 -6.81 1.62 -16.57
N LYS A 131 -7.16 1.84 -17.85
CA LYS A 131 -7.62 0.80 -18.77
C LYS A 131 -6.59 -0.33 -18.96
N ASP A 132 -5.31 0.02 -19.01
CA ASP A 132 -4.23 -0.95 -19.24
C ASP A 132 -3.96 -1.76 -17.97
N LEU A 133 -4.13 -1.17 -16.79
CA LEU A 133 -4.09 -1.88 -15.50
C LEU A 133 -5.28 -2.82 -15.35
N LYS A 134 -6.49 -2.36 -15.71
CA LYS A 134 -7.70 -3.19 -15.66
C LYS A 134 -7.58 -4.42 -16.55
N ALA A 135 -6.97 -4.28 -17.75
CA ALA A 135 -6.71 -5.40 -18.64
C ALA A 135 -5.78 -6.47 -18.03
N LYS A 136 -4.96 -6.10 -17.03
CA LYS A 136 -4.09 -7.01 -16.26
C LYS A 136 -4.77 -7.58 -15.01
N GLY A 137 -6.01 -7.20 -14.74
CA GLY A 137 -6.75 -7.65 -13.55
C GLY A 137 -6.51 -6.80 -12.29
N ILE A 138 -5.74 -5.71 -12.40
CA ILE A 138 -5.50 -4.76 -11.31
C ILE A 138 -6.75 -3.90 -11.13
N ASN A 139 -7.24 -3.72 -9.91
CA ASN A 139 -8.53 -3.11 -9.62
C ASN A 139 -8.45 -1.76 -8.90
N GLY A 140 -7.23 -1.21 -8.74
CA GLY A 140 -7.01 0.12 -8.18
C GLY A 140 -5.83 0.85 -8.80
N ILE A 141 -5.88 2.18 -8.74
CA ILE A 141 -4.73 3.07 -8.90
C ILE A 141 -4.47 3.78 -7.58
N ASP A 142 -3.21 3.87 -7.19
CA ASP A 142 -2.76 4.64 -6.04
C ASP A 142 -1.66 5.59 -6.53
N TYR A 143 -2.07 6.77 -7.02
CA TYR A 143 -1.20 7.58 -7.86
C TYR A 143 -0.76 8.87 -7.19
N TYR A 144 0.45 9.31 -7.58
CA TYR A 144 1.04 10.54 -7.10
C TYR A 144 0.18 11.75 -7.49
N ILE A 145 -0.07 12.62 -6.54
CA ILE A 145 -0.98 13.78 -6.66
C ILE A 145 -0.71 14.64 -7.90
N LYS A 146 0.56 14.87 -8.28
CA LYS A 146 0.87 15.69 -9.46
C LYS A 146 0.40 15.04 -10.76
N VAL A 147 0.51 13.71 -10.86
CA VAL A 147 0.06 12.98 -12.06
C VAL A 147 -1.45 13.04 -12.19
N LEU A 148 -2.21 12.85 -11.10
CA LEU A 148 -3.66 13.00 -11.15
C LEU A 148 -4.12 14.45 -11.36
N ALA A 149 -3.34 15.43 -10.90
CA ALA A 149 -3.61 16.84 -11.19
C ALA A 149 -3.37 17.19 -12.67
N GLU A 150 -2.40 16.55 -13.33
CA GLU A 150 -2.10 16.70 -14.76
C GLU A 150 -3.02 15.86 -15.65
N LYS A 151 -3.54 14.74 -15.16
CA LYS A 151 -4.40 13.79 -15.87
C LYS A 151 -5.68 13.48 -15.08
N PRO A 152 -6.52 14.50 -14.80
CA PRO A 152 -7.73 14.30 -14.00
C PRO A 152 -8.74 13.33 -14.65
N GLU A 153 -8.66 13.15 -15.97
CA GLU A 153 -9.46 12.17 -16.70
C GLU A 153 -9.20 10.72 -16.26
N TRP A 154 -8.04 10.40 -15.68
CA TRP A 154 -7.74 9.06 -15.17
C TRP A 154 -8.57 8.68 -13.95
N ILE A 155 -9.02 9.65 -13.16
CA ILE A 155 -9.94 9.41 -12.04
C ILE A 155 -11.29 8.91 -12.58
N ALA A 156 -11.85 9.65 -13.56
CA ALA A 156 -13.11 9.27 -14.19
C ALA A 156 -13.01 7.93 -14.96
N GLU A 157 -11.89 7.71 -15.68
CA GLU A 157 -11.65 6.45 -16.40
C GLU A 157 -11.57 5.27 -15.42
N ALA A 158 -10.86 5.39 -14.30
CA ALA A 158 -10.77 4.36 -13.28
C ALA A 158 -12.16 4.01 -12.71
N HIS A 159 -12.95 5.01 -12.35
CA HIS A 159 -14.30 4.80 -11.84
C HIS A 159 -15.23 4.12 -12.86
N GLN A 160 -15.17 4.51 -14.16
CA GLN A 160 -15.94 3.86 -15.23
C GLN A 160 -15.57 2.38 -15.39
N LEU A 161 -14.33 2.01 -15.08
CA LEU A 161 -13.84 0.63 -15.09
C LEU A 161 -14.09 -0.13 -13.78
N GLY A 162 -14.75 0.51 -12.80
CA GLY A 162 -14.98 -0.07 -11.49
C GLY A 162 -13.70 -0.26 -10.66
N MET A 163 -12.71 0.60 -10.88
CA MET A 163 -11.46 0.63 -10.13
C MET A 163 -11.53 1.66 -9.01
N LYS A 164 -10.78 1.42 -7.92
CA LYS A 164 -10.60 2.39 -6.84
C LYS A 164 -9.48 3.37 -7.18
N VAL A 165 -9.62 4.61 -6.68
CA VAL A 165 -8.64 5.68 -6.84
C VAL A 165 -8.17 6.15 -5.48
N ASN A 166 -6.90 5.90 -5.16
CA ASN A 166 -6.18 6.54 -4.08
C ASN A 166 -5.18 7.57 -4.63
N VAL A 167 -4.89 8.58 -3.85
CA VAL A 167 -3.90 9.62 -4.18
C VAL A 167 -2.94 9.82 -3.00
N TRP A 168 -1.63 9.90 -3.27
CA TRP A 168 -0.56 10.07 -2.28
C TRP A 168 0.50 11.09 -2.69
N THR A 169 1.29 11.63 -1.77
CA THR A 169 0.93 11.96 -0.40
C THR A 169 0.38 13.38 -0.39
N VAL A 170 -0.82 13.57 0.12
CA VAL A 170 -1.52 14.86 0.04
C VAL A 170 -1.57 15.49 1.42
N ASN A 171 -0.63 16.40 1.70
CA ASN A 171 -0.50 17.08 3.00
C ASN A 171 -0.99 18.53 2.97
N ASP A 172 -1.19 19.09 1.79
CA ASP A 172 -1.78 20.42 1.62
C ASP A 172 -3.30 20.36 1.62
N MET A 173 -3.95 21.10 2.50
CA MET A 173 -5.41 21.03 2.69
C MET A 173 -6.22 21.59 1.50
N GLU A 174 -5.66 22.49 0.69
CA GLU A 174 -6.31 22.95 -0.55
C GLU A 174 -6.29 21.84 -1.59
N MET A 175 -5.20 21.10 -1.67
CA MET A 175 -5.09 19.92 -2.55
C MET A 175 -5.98 18.77 -2.06
N VAL A 176 -6.08 18.55 -0.73
CA VAL A 176 -7.05 17.60 -0.15
C VAL A 176 -8.47 17.95 -0.61
N GLN A 177 -8.88 19.24 -0.48
CA GLN A 177 -10.19 19.68 -0.93
C GLN A 177 -10.41 19.41 -2.43
N LYS A 178 -9.41 19.70 -3.25
CA LYS A 178 -9.46 19.45 -4.69
C LYS A 178 -9.64 17.97 -5.02
N MET A 179 -8.98 17.06 -4.29
CA MET A 179 -9.15 15.62 -4.48
C MET A 179 -10.52 15.12 -4.03
N ILE A 180 -11.06 15.69 -2.95
CA ILE A 180 -12.45 15.44 -2.51
C ILE A 180 -13.43 15.87 -3.61
N ASP A 181 -13.26 17.06 -4.18
CA ASP A 181 -14.12 17.58 -5.26
C ASP A 181 -14.04 16.71 -6.53
N GLN A 182 -12.90 16.08 -6.79
CA GLN A 182 -12.70 15.12 -7.88
C GLN A 182 -13.20 13.70 -7.54
N GLN A 183 -13.73 13.50 -6.34
CA GLN A 183 -14.33 12.24 -5.88
C GLN A 183 -13.36 11.06 -5.86
N VAL A 184 -12.07 11.27 -5.54
CA VAL A 184 -11.17 10.14 -5.28
C VAL A 184 -11.72 9.30 -4.12
N ASP A 185 -11.51 7.98 -4.14
CA ASP A 185 -12.02 7.07 -3.10
C ASP A 185 -11.23 7.23 -1.80
N TYR A 186 -9.90 7.43 -1.89
CA TYR A 186 -9.01 7.52 -0.73
C TYR A 186 -7.94 8.59 -0.92
N ILE A 187 -7.49 9.15 0.18
CA ILE A 187 -6.39 10.12 0.26
C ILE A 187 -5.38 9.64 1.31
N THR A 188 -4.16 9.37 0.89
CA THR A 188 -3.04 9.10 1.79
C THR A 188 -2.40 10.42 2.23
N THR A 189 -2.31 10.63 3.55
CA THR A 189 -1.83 11.86 4.16
C THR A 189 -1.20 11.63 5.52
N ASP A 190 -0.24 12.48 5.91
CA ASP A 190 0.33 12.52 7.26
C ASP A 190 -0.59 13.28 8.25
N TYR A 191 -1.65 13.94 7.75
CA TYR A 191 -2.61 14.74 8.53
C TYR A 191 -4.03 14.16 8.48
N PRO A 192 -4.26 12.91 8.94
CA PRO A 192 -5.54 12.22 8.75
C PRO A 192 -6.70 12.88 9.51
N LEU A 193 -6.45 13.51 10.67
CA LEU A 193 -7.49 14.15 11.46
C LEU A 193 -8.01 15.44 10.79
N GLU A 194 -7.13 16.24 10.21
CA GLU A 194 -7.44 17.45 9.47
C GLU A 194 -8.20 17.11 8.19
N THR A 195 -7.74 16.09 7.47
CA THR A 195 -8.37 15.58 6.25
C THR A 195 -9.78 15.05 6.55
N GLU A 196 -9.96 14.28 7.62
CA GLU A 196 -11.28 13.77 8.02
C GLU A 196 -12.28 14.90 8.35
N LYS A 197 -11.82 15.99 8.99
CA LYS A 197 -12.67 17.17 9.23
C LYS A 197 -13.16 17.81 7.94
N LEU A 198 -12.28 17.90 6.91
CA LEU A 198 -12.68 18.42 5.59
C LEU A 198 -13.69 17.49 4.91
N ILE A 199 -13.47 16.18 4.92
CA ILE A 199 -14.39 15.19 4.34
C ILE A 199 -15.78 15.33 4.97
N ARG A 200 -15.86 15.36 6.31
CA ARG A 200 -17.14 15.51 7.02
C ARG A 200 -17.86 16.82 6.69
N LYS A 201 -17.12 17.93 6.56
CA LYS A 201 -17.68 19.23 6.19
C LYS A 201 -18.29 19.22 4.79
N ASN A 202 -17.71 18.45 3.85
CA ASN A 202 -18.18 18.34 2.47
C ASN A 202 -19.26 17.27 2.29
N GLY A 203 -19.29 16.24 3.16
CA GLY A 203 -20.24 15.13 3.08
C GLY A 203 -21.63 15.43 3.68
N GLY A 204 -21.83 16.60 4.29
CA GLY A 204 -23.06 16.94 5.02
C GLY A 204 -23.40 15.87 6.06
N ASP A 205 -23.73 16.25 7.28
CA ASP A 205 -24.20 15.35 8.32
C ASP A 205 -25.24 14.35 7.76
N SER A 206 -24.83 13.10 7.56
CA SER A 206 -25.73 11.98 7.30
C SER A 206 -25.62 10.96 8.41
#